data_15d5fae3fcfe0ffdb8ed31069e3217f9
#
_entry.id   15d5fae3fcfe0ffdb8ed31069e3217f9
#
_cell.length_a   1.000
_cell.length_b   1.000
_cell.length_c   1.000
_cell.angle_alpha   90.00
_cell.angle_beta   90.00
_cell.angle_gamma   90.00
#
_symmetry.space_group_name_H-M   'P 1'
#
loop_
_entity.id
_entity.type
_entity.pdbx_description
1 polymer ?
#
loop_
_entity_poly.entity_id
_entity_poly.type
_entity_poly.pdbx_seq_one_letter_code
_entity_poly.pdbx_strand_id
1 'polypeptide(L)'
;QQEPFKQQVLNLFGTNFKATYNEVVENLIEASKQFTKEALRQYTIAMMNRPDATNVLKDQQLPVLFILGTEDIAAPLNDVLQQTYLPQCSYIHVLKEVGHMGMLEATKEMNEYLLEFISK
;
A
#
# COMPACT_ATOMS: atom_id res chain seq x y z
N GLN A 1 -12.82 -16.53 -15.52
CA GLN A 1 -11.43 -16.19 -15.78
C GLN A 1 -10.92 -15.10 -14.84
N GLN A 2 -11.35 -15.17 -13.59
CA GLN A 2 -10.99 -14.17 -12.61
C GLN A 2 -9.87 -14.63 -11.68
N GLU A 3 -9.30 -15.80 -11.93
CA GLU A 3 -8.27 -16.37 -11.06
C GLU A 3 -7.01 -15.51 -10.98
N PRO A 4 -6.54 -14.89 -12.08
CA PRO A 4 -5.34 -14.04 -11.98
C PRO A 4 -5.54 -12.87 -11.02
N PHE A 5 -6.76 -12.35 -10.93
CA PHE A 5 -7.01 -11.22 -10.03
C PHE A 5 -7.05 -11.66 -8.58
N LYS A 6 -7.44 -12.91 -8.34
CA LYS A 6 -7.50 -13.45 -6.98
C LYS A 6 -6.13 -13.37 -6.31
N GLN A 7 -5.08 -13.81 -7.00
CA GLN A 7 -3.76 -13.78 -6.42
C GLN A 7 -3.27 -12.36 -6.17
N GLN A 8 -3.60 -11.44 -7.06
CA GLN A 8 -3.24 -10.04 -6.87
C GLN A 8 -3.89 -9.45 -5.63
N VAL A 9 -5.17 -9.76 -5.40
CA VAL A 9 -5.85 -9.28 -4.19
C VAL A 9 -5.23 -9.89 -2.95
N LEU A 10 -4.94 -11.21 -3.00
CA LEU A 10 -4.34 -11.88 -1.85
C LEU A 10 -2.98 -11.28 -1.49
N ASN A 11 -2.22 -10.86 -2.49
CA ASN A 11 -0.90 -10.30 -2.25
C ASN A 11 -0.93 -8.91 -1.60
N LEU A 12 -2.09 -8.26 -1.55
CA LEU A 12 -2.21 -6.95 -0.92
C LEU A 12 -2.23 -7.03 0.60
N PHE A 13 -2.47 -8.20 1.16
CA PHE A 13 -2.65 -8.36 2.60
C PHE A 13 -1.53 -9.17 3.23
N GLY A 14 -1.23 -8.85 4.49
CA GLY A 14 -0.30 -9.67 5.27
C GLY A 14 -0.92 -11.01 5.66
N THR A 15 -0.06 -11.94 6.06
CA THR A 15 -0.47 -13.29 6.36
C THR A 15 -1.46 -13.36 7.52
N ASN A 16 -1.22 -12.60 8.57
CA ASN A 16 -2.10 -12.60 9.75
C ASN A 16 -3.49 -12.11 9.41
N PHE A 17 -3.56 -11.03 8.65
CA PHE A 17 -4.86 -10.46 8.29
C PHE A 17 -5.68 -11.44 7.45
N LYS A 18 -5.03 -12.10 6.49
CA LYS A 18 -5.72 -13.05 5.63
C LYS A 18 -6.28 -14.22 6.43
N ALA A 19 -5.56 -14.64 7.45
CA ALA A 19 -6.03 -15.76 8.28
C ALA A 19 -7.17 -15.35 9.21
N THR A 20 -7.09 -14.13 9.76
CA THR A 20 -8.05 -13.67 10.76
C THR A 20 -9.32 -13.10 10.14
N TYR A 21 -9.18 -12.35 9.04
CA TYR A 21 -10.30 -11.66 8.40
C TYR A 21 -10.50 -12.15 6.98
N ASN A 22 -10.53 -13.45 6.83
CA ASN A 22 -10.69 -14.09 5.53
C ASN A 22 -11.91 -13.57 4.77
N GLU A 23 -12.98 -13.26 5.50
CA GLU A 23 -14.22 -12.82 4.87
C GLU A 23 -14.04 -11.48 4.15
N VAL A 24 -13.29 -10.57 4.75
CA VAL A 24 -13.00 -9.27 4.13
C VAL A 24 -12.24 -9.46 2.82
N VAL A 25 -11.24 -10.33 2.86
CA VAL A 25 -10.43 -10.61 1.68
C VAL A 25 -11.27 -11.27 0.58
N GLU A 26 -12.12 -12.23 0.96
CA GLU A 26 -12.99 -12.89 0.00
C GLU A 26 -13.97 -11.92 -0.65
N ASN A 27 -14.48 -10.97 0.13
CA ASN A 27 -15.39 -9.96 -0.42
C ASN A 27 -14.68 -9.10 -1.46
N LEU A 28 -13.42 -8.75 -1.22
CA LEU A 28 -12.65 -7.98 -2.20
C LEU A 28 -12.37 -8.79 -3.46
N ILE A 29 -12.07 -10.08 -3.31
CA ILE A 29 -11.89 -10.96 -4.46
C ILE A 29 -13.17 -11.01 -5.28
N GLU A 30 -14.30 -11.13 -4.62
CA GLU A 30 -15.58 -11.19 -5.30
C GLU A 30 -15.86 -9.89 -6.06
N ALA A 31 -15.54 -8.74 -5.44
CA ALA A 31 -15.72 -7.46 -6.08
C ALA A 31 -14.80 -7.33 -7.30
N SER A 32 -13.60 -7.89 -7.23
CA SER A 32 -12.65 -7.78 -8.34
C SER A 32 -13.12 -8.53 -9.58
N LYS A 33 -14.04 -9.49 -9.43
CA LYS A 33 -14.56 -10.24 -10.57
C LYS A 33 -15.41 -9.37 -11.50
N GLN A 34 -15.79 -8.18 -11.06
CA GLN A 34 -16.57 -7.26 -11.88
C GLN A 34 -15.70 -6.47 -12.86
N PHE A 35 -14.38 -6.50 -12.69
CA PHE A 35 -13.49 -5.80 -13.59
C PHE A 35 -13.28 -6.59 -14.88
N THR A 36 -13.25 -5.90 -16.01
CA THR A 36 -12.97 -6.54 -17.28
C THR A 36 -11.46 -6.67 -17.48
N LYS A 37 -11.07 -7.57 -18.39
CA LYS A 37 -9.67 -7.71 -18.74
C LYS A 37 -9.12 -6.40 -19.34
N GLU A 38 -9.93 -5.74 -20.13
CA GLU A 38 -9.50 -4.50 -20.77
C GLU A 38 -9.28 -3.39 -19.75
N ALA A 39 -10.17 -3.27 -18.77
CA ALA A 39 -10.02 -2.27 -17.72
C ALA A 39 -8.73 -2.50 -16.93
N LEU A 40 -8.45 -3.76 -16.59
CA LEU A 40 -7.24 -4.10 -15.84
C LEU A 40 -5.99 -3.85 -16.68
N ARG A 41 -6.06 -4.17 -17.98
CA ARG A 41 -4.94 -3.93 -18.87
C ARG A 41 -4.62 -2.44 -18.95
N GLN A 42 -5.65 -1.60 -19.09
CA GLN A 42 -5.46 -0.16 -19.15
C GLN A 42 -4.89 0.39 -17.84
N TYR A 43 -5.36 -0.12 -16.72
CA TYR A 43 -4.83 0.28 -15.42
C TYR A 43 -3.34 -0.07 -15.32
N THR A 44 -2.97 -1.27 -15.75
CA THR A 44 -1.59 -1.72 -15.70
C THR A 44 -0.70 -0.84 -16.57
N ILE A 45 -1.17 -0.49 -17.77
CA ILE A 45 -0.42 0.39 -18.67
C ILE A 45 -0.22 1.76 -18.03
N ALA A 46 -1.27 2.30 -17.41
CA ALA A 46 -1.17 3.58 -16.73
C ALA A 46 -0.14 3.56 -15.61
N MET A 47 -0.11 2.47 -14.84
CA MET A 47 0.86 2.35 -13.76
C MET A 47 2.29 2.25 -14.28
N MET A 48 2.48 1.53 -15.39
CA MET A 48 3.81 1.40 -15.98
C MET A 48 4.33 2.72 -16.53
N ASN A 49 3.42 3.59 -16.98
CA ASN A 49 3.81 4.87 -17.58
C ASN A 49 3.82 6.01 -16.58
N ARG A 50 3.58 5.72 -15.29
CA ARG A 50 3.57 6.76 -14.27
C ARG A 50 4.96 7.38 -14.14
N PRO A 51 5.06 8.71 -14.10
CA PRO A 51 6.36 9.37 -13.96
C PRO A 51 7.04 9.01 -12.65
N ASP A 52 8.36 8.98 -12.69
CA ASP A 52 9.16 8.80 -11.48
C ASP A 52 9.06 10.05 -10.61
N ALA A 53 8.60 9.89 -9.38
CA ALA A 53 8.39 11.00 -8.46
C ALA A 53 9.56 11.20 -7.48
N THR A 54 10.70 10.56 -7.72
CA THR A 54 11.85 10.68 -6.83
C THR A 54 12.29 12.13 -6.64
N ASN A 55 12.29 12.92 -7.71
CA ASN A 55 12.68 14.31 -7.63
C ASN A 55 11.69 15.14 -6.80
N VAL A 56 10.40 14.78 -6.84
CA VAL A 56 9.41 15.45 -6.03
C VAL A 56 9.73 15.27 -4.54
N LEU A 57 10.11 14.06 -4.15
CA LEU A 57 10.48 13.79 -2.77
C LEU A 57 11.73 14.54 -2.36
N LYS A 58 12.74 14.59 -3.24
CA LYS A 58 13.99 15.29 -2.96
C LYS A 58 13.77 16.78 -2.76
N ASP A 59 12.88 17.36 -3.55
CA ASP A 59 12.62 18.81 -3.49
C ASP A 59 11.57 19.18 -2.48
N GLN A 60 11.00 18.20 -1.78
CA GLN A 60 9.90 18.44 -0.85
C GLN A 60 10.40 19.11 0.42
N GLN A 61 9.89 20.31 0.70
CA GLN A 61 10.22 21.08 1.89
C GLN A 61 9.24 20.82 3.04
N LEU A 62 8.07 20.24 2.73
CA LEU A 62 7.10 19.87 3.74
C LEU A 62 7.46 18.51 4.33
N PRO A 63 7.11 18.28 5.59
CA PRO A 63 7.31 16.94 6.18
C PRO A 63 6.53 15.90 5.41
N VAL A 64 7.10 14.70 5.29
CA VAL A 64 6.46 13.58 4.61
C VAL A 64 6.30 12.43 5.59
N LEU A 65 5.13 11.84 5.60
CA LEU A 65 4.85 10.67 6.46
C LEU A 65 4.89 9.40 5.62
N PHE A 66 5.71 8.45 6.06
CA PHE A 66 5.77 7.12 5.45
C PHE A 66 5.20 6.11 6.45
N ILE A 67 4.21 5.35 6.02
CA ILE A 67 3.68 4.24 6.82
C ILE A 67 3.87 2.98 6.00
N LEU A 68 4.71 2.08 6.50
CA LEU A 68 5.19 0.94 5.74
C LEU A 68 4.77 -0.36 6.41
N GLY A 69 4.42 -1.37 5.63
CA GLY A 69 4.10 -2.69 6.15
C GLY A 69 5.23 -3.67 5.87
N THR A 70 5.57 -4.50 6.84
CA THR A 70 6.67 -5.45 6.65
C THR A 70 6.34 -6.54 5.65
N GLU A 71 5.06 -6.78 5.39
CA GLU A 71 4.64 -7.80 4.44
C GLU A 71 4.01 -7.22 3.17
N ASP A 72 4.36 -5.98 2.86
CA ASP A 72 3.85 -5.31 1.66
C ASP A 72 4.65 -5.78 0.44
N ILE A 73 4.01 -6.60 -0.39
CA ILE A 73 4.64 -7.12 -1.61
C ILE A 73 4.56 -6.09 -2.74
N ALA A 74 3.50 -5.30 -2.77
CA ALA A 74 3.31 -4.31 -3.82
C ALA A 74 4.32 -3.17 -3.71
N ALA A 75 4.64 -2.76 -2.49
CA ALA A 75 5.66 -1.75 -2.24
C ALA A 75 6.59 -2.28 -1.14
N PRO A 76 7.55 -3.14 -1.51
CA PRO A 76 8.39 -3.82 -0.52
C PRO A 76 9.11 -2.86 0.41
N LEU A 77 9.15 -3.23 1.68
CA LEU A 77 9.68 -2.38 2.75
C LEU A 77 11.06 -1.82 2.40
N ASN A 78 11.96 -2.69 1.97
CA ASN A 78 13.34 -2.26 1.69
C ASN A 78 13.39 -1.24 0.54
N ASP A 79 12.53 -1.40 -0.45
CA ASP A 79 12.51 -0.48 -1.58
C ASP A 79 12.02 0.91 -1.16
N VAL A 80 10.98 0.95 -0.31
CA VAL A 80 10.43 2.22 0.14
C VAL A 80 11.36 2.89 1.14
N LEU A 81 12.01 2.13 2.01
CA LEU A 81 12.95 2.70 2.97
C LEU A 81 14.09 3.45 2.29
N GLN A 82 14.47 3.03 1.10
CA GLN A 82 15.52 3.72 0.36
C GLN A 82 15.09 5.11 -0.10
N GLN A 83 13.81 5.42 -0.05
CA GLN A 83 13.31 6.73 -0.43
C GLN A 83 13.01 7.65 0.75
N THR A 84 13.06 7.12 1.98
CA THR A 84 12.67 7.91 3.15
C THR A 84 13.67 9.00 3.50
N TYR A 85 14.88 8.93 2.96
CA TYR A 85 15.87 9.95 3.21
C TYR A 85 15.79 11.13 2.23
N LEU A 86 14.97 11.01 1.19
CA LEU A 86 14.90 12.07 0.17
C LEU A 86 14.23 13.35 0.66
N PRO A 87 13.10 13.31 1.40
CA PRO A 87 12.53 14.54 1.93
C PRO A 87 13.43 15.14 3.01
N GLN A 88 13.34 16.45 3.21
CA GLN A 88 14.11 17.10 4.26
C GLN A 88 13.69 16.66 5.65
N CYS A 89 12.43 16.31 5.82
CA CYS A 89 11.89 15.80 7.07
C CYS A 89 10.96 14.64 6.80
N SER A 90 11.28 13.48 7.34
CA SER A 90 10.46 12.28 7.16
C SER A 90 10.07 11.71 8.51
N TYR A 91 8.81 11.32 8.62
CA TYR A 91 8.30 10.55 9.77
C TYR A 91 7.99 9.15 9.26
N ILE A 92 8.52 8.14 9.92
CA ILE A 92 8.46 6.77 9.43
C ILE A 92 7.85 5.88 10.49
N HIS A 93 6.79 5.16 10.13
CA HIS A 93 6.18 4.14 10.97
C HIS A 93 6.17 2.83 10.21
N VAL A 94 6.65 1.76 10.84
CA VAL A 94 6.68 0.45 10.23
C VAL A 94 5.68 -0.44 10.97
N LEU A 95 4.71 -0.97 10.22
CA LEU A 95 3.66 -1.82 10.77
C LEU A 95 4.05 -3.27 10.56
N LYS A 96 4.27 -3.97 11.68
CA LYS A 96 4.71 -5.36 11.64
C LYS A 96 3.58 -6.27 11.16
N GLU A 97 3.91 -7.20 10.27
CA GLU A 97 2.98 -8.21 9.74
C GLU A 97 1.81 -7.62 8.97
N VAL A 98 1.97 -6.39 8.47
CA VAL A 98 0.95 -5.70 7.68
C VAL A 98 1.39 -5.67 6.24
N GLY A 99 0.43 -5.88 5.31
CA GLY A 99 0.68 -5.81 3.89
C GLY A 99 0.43 -4.41 3.33
N HIS A 100 -0.06 -4.37 2.10
CA HIS A 100 -0.26 -3.10 1.40
C HIS A 100 -1.52 -2.35 1.86
N MET A 101 -2.49 -3.05 2.42
CA MET A 101 -3.78 -2.48 2.77
C MET A 101 -3.83 -2.07 4.25
N GLY A 102 -2.86 -1.26 4.67
CA GLY A 102 -2.76 -0.84 6.07
C GLY A 102 -4.02 -0.20 6.61
N MET A 103 -4.76 0.54 5.79
CA MET A 103 -5.98 1.19 6.21
C MET A 103 -7.05 0.18 6.64
N LEU A 104 -6.98 -1.05 6.15
CA LEU A 104 -7.89 -2.13 6.55
C LEU A 104 -7.25 -3.05 7.57
N GLU A 105 -5.95 -3.32 7.43
CA GLU A 105 -5.26 -4.32 8.27
C GLU A 105 -4.88 -3.76 9.63
N ALA A 106 -4.61 -2.45 9.72
CA ALA A 106 -4.19 -1.81 10.96
C ALA A 106 -4.85 -0.45 11.07
N THR A 107 -6.18 -0.43 11.00
CA THR A 107 -6.97 0.80 10.95
C THR A 107 -6.67 1.73 12.13
N LYS A 108 -6.61 1.17 13.33
CA LYS A 108 -6.40 1.99 14.53
C LYS A 108 -5.03 2.64 14.51
N GLU A 109 -4.00 1.86 14.24
CA GLU A 109 -2.64 2.36 14.22
C GLU A 109 -2.45 3.40 13.12
N MET A 110 -2.99 3.12 11.93
CA MET A 110 -2.91 4.07 10.82
C MET A 110 -3.55 5.40 11.18
N ASN A 111 -4.73 5.34 11.79
CA ASN A 111 -5.44 6.56 12.17
C ASN A 111 -4.67 7.34 13.23
N GLU A 112 -4.09 6.64 14.20
CA GLU A 112 -3.31 7.30 15.24
C GLU A 112 -2.08 8.00 14.66
N TYR A 113 -1.38 7.34 13.75
CA TYR A 113 -0.19 7.93 13.13
C TYR A 113 -0.55 9.13 12.26
N LEU A 114 -1.66 9.02 11.52
CA LEU A 114 -2.12 10.13 10.69
C LEU A 114 -2.50 11.34 11.53
N LEU A 115 -3.25 11.13 12.60
CA LEU A 115 -3.66 12.22 13.48
C LEU A 115 -2.45 12.88 14.15
N GLU A 116 -1.50 12.08 14.60
CA GLU A 116 -0.30 12.61 15.20
C GLU A 116 0.48 13.46 14.20
N PHE A 117 0.60 12.98 12.98
CA PHE A 117 1.33 13.71 11.94
C PHE A 117 0.67 15.03 11.62
N ILE A 118 -0.65 15.04 11.47
CA ILE A 118 -1.40 16.25 11.15
C ILE A 118 -1.28 17.29 12.25
N SER A 119 -1.12 16.83 13.49
CA SER A 119 -1.06 17.72 14.66
C SER A 119 0.29 18.42 14.84
N LYS A 120 1.29 18.02 14.07
CA LYS A 120 2.65 18.60 14.22
C LYS A 120 2.81 19.99 13.63
#